data_601f701948d865dc1bc1156d5d0ca56a
#
_entry.id   601f701948d865dc1bc1156d5d0ca56a
#
_cell.length_a   1.000
_cell.length_b   1.000
_cell.length_c   1.000
_cell.angle_alpha   90.00
_cell.angle_beta   90.00
_cell.angle_gamma   90.00
#
_symmetry.space_group_name_H-M   'P 1'
#
loop_
_entity.id
_entity.type
_entity.pdbx_description
1 polymer ?
#
loop_
_entity_poly.entity_id
_entity_poly.type
_entity_poly.pdbx_seq_one_letter_code
_entity_poly.pdbx_strand_id
1 'polypeptide(L)'
;MGWSFTIGRISGTEVRIHITFLIFIAWIWGASYIAEGPVAAWNSLFFILLLFLCVLLHEFGHIFAARGFGVETPDVTLLPIGGVARLARIPEEPYQELLIALAGPAVNVVIAGLLVVLFHAHPEPMHLAAVESTRVALTDRLTEVNLFLAVFNMIPAFPMDGGRVLRALLAIKLGYVQATKVAAGIGQALAFVFGAVGLFYNPLLIFIAMFVYFAASAESHAAALRAVSQGVPVSAAMMTRFATLGPDTHIDEAVETLLATSQSDFPVTDEGRLVGLLSRNDIVRALKQMGPDARVAQAMTTQIPVIDRSRRLDEALRILQERSAPAVGVIDSAGKLAGLITSETLGEMMLIGDLAPNFRLRDRDRRAASA
;
A
#
# COMPACT_ATOMS: atom_id res chain seq x y z
N MET A 1 -8.33 -3.55 -7.58
CA MET A 1 -7.27 -3.61 -8.62
C MET A 1 -7.84 -4.40 -9.80
N GLY A 2 -8.12 -3.75 -10.94
CA GLY A 2 -8.89 -4.34 -12.06
C GLY A 2 -8.16 -5.37 -12.94
N TRP A 3 -6.92 -5.75 -12.59
CA TRP A 3 -6.06 -6.59 -13.45
C TRP A 3 -5.48 -7.80 -12.71
N SER A 4 -6.13 -8.26 -11.62
CA SER A 4 -5.74 -9.44 -10.84
C SER A 4 -6.84 -10.49 -10.85
N PHE A 5 -6.45 -11.77 -10.98
CA PHE A 5 -7.35 -12.93 -11.00
C PHE A 5 -7.17 -13.74 -9.73
N THR A 6 -8.26 -14.15 -9.10
CA THR A 6 -8.23 -15.05 -7.95
C THR A 6 -8.05 -16.49 -8.46
N ILE A 7 -6.99 -17.17 -7.99
CA ILE A 7 -6.69 -18.57 -8.34
C ILE A 7 -7.18 -19.57 -7.29
N GLY A 8 -7.42 -19.11 -6.07
CA GLY A 8 -7.91 -19.96 -5.00
C GLY A 8 -8.00 -19.23 -3.66
N ARG A 9 -8.47 -19.96 -2.64
CA ARG A 9 -8.54 -19.47 -1.27
C ARG A 9 -7.89 -20.48 -0.32
N ILE A 10 -6.90 -20.05 0.43
CA ILE A 10 -6.18 -20.86 1.39
C ILE A 10 -6.38 -20.27 2.80
N SER A 11 -6.96 -21.06 3.70
CA SER A 11 -7.21 -20.62 5.08
C SER A 11 -7.93 -19.27 5.18
N GLY A 12 -8.88 -18.95 4.27
CA GLY A 12 -9.61 -17.68 4.31
C GLY A 12 -8.93 -16.49 3.60
N THR A 13 -7.66 -16.62 3.15
CA THR A 13 -6.98 -15.61 2.32
C THR A 13 -7.13 -15.95 0.83
N GLU A 14 -7.54 -14.99 0.02
CA GLU A 14 -7.59 -15.14 -1.43
C GLU A 14 -6.19 -14.99 -2.03
N VAL A 15 -5.78 -15.98 -2.82
CA VAL A 15 -4.54 -15.92 -3.59
C VAL A 15 -4.87 -15.37 -4.98
N ARG A 16 -4.25 -14.25 -5.33
CA ARG A 16 -4.47 -13.56 -6.60
C ARG A 16 -3.19 -13.49 -7.41
N ILE A 17 -3.32 -13.55 -8.72
CA ILE A 17 -2.24 -13.31 -9.68
C ILE A 17 -2.53 -12.03 -10.45
N HIS A 18 -1.59 -11.12 -10.51
CA HIS A 18 -1.68 -9.93 -11.34
C HIS A 18 -1.29 -10.27 -12.79
N ILE A 19 -1.91 -9.62 -13.79
CA ILE A 19 -1.63 -9.90 -15.20
C ILE A 19 -0.16 -9.70 -15.57
N THR A 20 0.52 -8.76 -14.93
CA THR A 20 1.96 -8.51 -15.15
C THR A 20 2.82 -9.72 -14.80
N PHE A 21 2.40 -10.54 -13.83
CA PHE A 21 3.08 -11.78 -13.49
C PHE A 21 2.99 -12.82 -14.63
N LEU A 22 1.82 -12.92 -15.27
CA LEU A 22 1.65 -13.82 -16.42
C LEU A 22 2.49 -13.35 -17.61
N ILE A 23 2.55 -12.03 -17.85
CA ILE A 23 3.41 -11.43 -18.88
C ILE A 23 4.89 -11.71 -18.58
N PHE A 24 5.30 -11.58 -17.33
CA PHE A 24 6.67 -11.87 -16.88
C PHE A 24 7.04 -13.34 -17.11
N ILE A 25 6.17 -14.28 -16.74
CA ILE A 25 6.39 -15.72 -17.00
C ILE A 25 6.51 -16.00 -18.51
N ALA A 26 5.59 -15.45 -19.31
CA ALA A 26 5.63 -15.63 -20.76
C ALA A 26 6.91 -15.03 -21.37
N TRP A 27 7.37 -13.90 -20.86
CA TRP A 27 8.62 -13.29 -21.29
C TRP A 27 9.85 -14.14 -20.93
N ILE A 28 9.95 -14.66 -19.70
CA ILE A 28 11.05 -15.56 -19.29
C ILE A 28 11.07 -16.79 -20.17
N TRP A 29 9.92 -17.44 -20.36
CA TRP A 29 9.82 -18.62 -21.20
C TRP A 29 10.28 -18.34 -22.64
N GLY A 30 9.78 -17.25 -23.24
CA GLY A 30 10.14 -16.84 -24.60
C GLY A 30 11.61 -16.48 -24.76
N ALA A 31 12.18 -15.74 -23.81
CA ALA A 31 13.60 -15.38 -23.81
C ALA A 31 14.50 -16.62 -23.70
N SER A 32 14.17 -17.55 -22.79
CA SER A 32 14.92 -18.82 -22.65
C SER A 32 14.76 -19.70 -23.89
N TYR A 33 13.59 -19.70 -24.52
CA TYR A 33 13.35 -20.46 -25.75
C TYR A 33 14.23 -19.95 -26.91
N ILE A 34 14.34 -18.64 -27.06
CA ILE A 34 15.14 -18.02 -28.12
C ILE A 34 16.65 -18.21 -27.85
N ALA A 35 17.08 -18.12 -26.58
CA ALA A 35 18.48 -18.19 -26.22
C ALA A 35 19.04 -19.62 -26.23
N GLU A 36 18.32 -20.60 -25.67
CA GLU A 36 18.84 -21.93 -25.37
C GLU A 36 17.92 -23.07 -25.85
N GLY A 37 16.79 -22.75 -26.46
CA GLY A 37 15.84 -23.71 -27.03
C GLY A 37 14.77 -24.24 -26.05
N PRO A 38 13.92 -25.20 -26.50
CA PRO A 38 12.70 -25.57 -25.77
C PRO A 38 12.97 -26.24 -24.41
N VAL A 39 14.00 -27.00 -24.25
CA VAL A 39 14.31 -27.67 -22.96
C VAL A 39 14.67 -26.66 -21.90
N ALA A 40 15.49 -25.67 -22.24
CA ALA A 40 15.85 -24.59 -21.32
C ALA A 40 14.62 -23.74 -20.94
N ALA A 41 13.74 -23.44 -21.90
CA ALA A 41 12.52 -22.69 -21.67
C ALA A 41 11.60 -23.38 -20.63
N TRP A 42 11.39 -24.69 -20.74
CA TRP A 42 10.60 -25.45 -19.77
C TRP A 42 11.27 -25.54 -18.40
N ASN A 43 12.60 -25.71 -18.35
CA ASN A 43 13.35 -25.73 -17.10
C ASN A 43 13.28 -24.37 -16.38
N SER A 44 13.44 -23.27 -17.11
CA SER A 44 13.31 -21.91 -16.56
C SER A 44 11.90 -21.64 -16.06
N LEU A 45 10.88 -22.04 -16.83
CA LEU A 45 9.47 -21.90 -16.40
C LEU A 45 9.23 -22.67 -15.10
N PHE A 46 9.65 -23.92 -15.02
CA PHE A 46 9.43 -24.75 -13.84
C PHE A 46 10.17 -24.19 -12.62
N PHE A 47 11.40 -23.73 -12.80
CA PHE A 47 12.15 -23.07 -11.73
C PHE A 47 11.46 -21.80 -11.22
N ILE A 48 11.01 -20.92 -12.11
CA ILE A 48 10.31 -19.69 -11.73
C ILE A 48 8.99 -19.99 -10.99
N LEU A 49 8.23 -20.98 -11.43
CA LEU A 49 7.01 -21.39 -10.74
C LEU A 49 7.29 -21.88 -9.31
N LEU A 50 8.36 -22.69 -9.13
CA LEU A 50 8.77 -23.15 -7.81
C LEU A 50 9.33 -22.01 -6.94
N LEU A 51 10.07 -21.08 -7.52
CA LEU A 51 10.54 -19.87 -6.84
C LEU A 51 9.35 -19.07 -6.29
N PHE A 52 8.34 -18.81 -7.13
CA PHE A 52 7.17 -18.06 -6.69
C PHE A 52 6.28 -18.86 -5.72
N LEU A 53 6.32 -20.18 -5.76
CA LEU A 53 5.73 -21.00 -4.71
C LEU A 53 6.45 -20.77 -3.37
N CYS A 54 7.80 -20.70 -3.36
CA CYS A 54 8.55 -20.37 -2.16
C CYS A 54 8.24 -18.95 -1.64
N VAL A 55 8.10 -17.97 -2.55
CA VAL A 55 7.67 -16.61 -2.21
C VAL A 55 6.25 -16.61 -1.62
N LEU A 56 5.34 -17.38 -2.19
CA LEU A 56 3.98 -17.51 -1.66
C LEU A 56 3.98 -18.13 -0.26
N LEU A 57 4.78 -19.16 -0.03
CA LEU A 57 4.93 -19.79 1.29
C LEU A 57 5.55 -18.82 2.31
N HIS A 58 6.51 -18.00 1.91
CA HIS A 58 7.05 -16.91 2.72
C HIS A 58 5.95 -15.93 3.13
N GLU A 59 5.10 -15.45 2.20
CA GLU A 59 3.96 -14.60 2.53
C GLU A 59 2.98 -15.29 3.49
N PHE A 60 2.73 -16.59 3.29
CA PHE A 60 1.92 -17.36 4.22
C PHE A 60 2.55 -17.49 5.61
N GLY A 61 3.87 -17.46 5.72
CA GLY A 61 4.56 -17.33 7.01
C GLY A 61 4.09 -16.11 7.79
N HIS A 62 4.13 -14.94 7.15
CA HIS A 62 3.63 -13.69 7.73
C HIS A 62 2.13 -13.75 8.05
N ILE A 63 1.32 -14.30 7.13
CA ILE A 63 -0.12 -14.40 7.27
C ILE A 63 -0.50 -15.27 8.49
N PHE A 64 0.12 -16.42 8.67
CA PHE A 64 -0.18 -17.30 9.79
C PHE A 64 0.27 -16.70 11.12
N ALA A 65 1.44 -16.05 11.15
CA ALA A 65 1.89 -15.32 12.33
C ALA A 65 0.93 -14.16 12.68
N ALA A 66 0.50 -13.38 11.68
CA ALA A 66 -0.45 -12.27 11.87
C ALA A 66 -1.80 -12.76 12.42
N ARG A 67 -2.31 -13.88 11.91
CA ARG A 67 -3.54 -14.50 12.42
C ARG A 67 -3.43 -14.98 13.86
N GLY A 68 -2.26 -15.46 14.28
CA GLY A 68 -2.01 -15.79 15.67
C GLY A 68 -2.26 -14.62 16.62
N PHE A 69 -2.16 -13.38 16.11
CA PHE A 69 -2.47 -12.13 16.83
C PHE A 69 -3.83 -11.53 16.47
N GLY A 70 -4.70 -12.28 15.81
CA GLY A 70 -6.05 -11.81 15.43
C GLY A 70 -6.06 -10.76 14.31
N VAL A 71 -5.02 -10.74 13.46
CA VAL A 71 -4.95 -9.87 12.28
C VAL A 71 -5.37 -10.66 11.05
N GLU A 72 -6.45 -10.22 10.42
CA GLU A 72 -6.96 -10.82 9.19
C GLU A 72 -6.16 -10.36 7.98
N THR A 73 -5.97 -11.28 7.03
CA THR A 73 -5.34 -11.01 5.75
C THR A 73 -6.29 -11.48 4.65
N PRO A 74 -7.06 -10.55 4.05
CA PRO A 74 -8.09 -10.93 3.08
C PRO A 74 -7.51 -11.47 1.78
N ASP A 75 -6.42 -10.90 1.28
CA ASP A 75 -5.81 -11.32 0.03
C ASP A 75 -4.27 -11.24 0.04
N VAL A 76 -3.65 -12.05 -0.81
CA VAL A 76 -2.25 -11.97 -1.21
C VAL A 76 -2.20 -11.95 -2.74
N THR A 77 -1.47 -10.99 -3.31
CA THR A 77 -1.34 -10.84 -4.77
C THR A 77 0.10 -11.09 -5.19
N LEU A 78 0.30 -12.01 -6.15
CA LEU A 78 1.59 -12.28 -6.77
C LEU A 78 1.84 -11.30 -7.90
N LEU A 79 2.99 -10.62 -7.82
CA LEU A 79 3.53 -9.67 -8.80
C LEU A 79 4.92 -10.16 -9.25
N PRO A 80 5.47 -9.69 -10.38
CA PRO A 80 6.84 -10.03 -10.82
C PRO A 80 7.93 -9.75 -9.77
N ILE A 81 7.70 -8.75 -8.93
CA ILE A 81 8.64 -8.30 -7.88
C ILE A 81 8.47 -9.04 -6.55
N GLY A 82 7.51 -9.97 -6.44
CA GLY A 82 7.23 -10.72 -5.21
C GLY A 82 5.75 -10.83 -4.86
N GLY A 83 5.46 -11.33 -3.66
CA GLY A 83 4.12 -11.36 -3.07
C GLY A 83 3.81 -10.06 -2.32
N VAL A 84 2.55 -9.66 -2.35
CA VAL A 84 2.04 -8.52 -1.55
C VAL A 84 0.80 -8.98 -0.80
N ALA A 85 0.94 -9.22 0.50
CA ALA A 85 -0.18 -9.53 1.38
C ALA A 85 -0.81 -8.24 1.92
N ARG A 86 -2.14 -8.15 1.83
CA ARG A 86 -2.89 -7.04 2.39
C ARG A 86 -3.36 -7.40 3.79
N LEU A 87 -2.80 -6.74 4.80
CA LEU A 87 -3.23 -6.87 6.18
C LEU A 87 -4.42 -5.94 6.45
N ALA A 88 -5.46 -6.43 7.11
CA ALA A 88 -6.61 -5.62 7.53
C ALA A 88 -6.21 -4.51 8.52
N ARG A 89 -5.19 -4.77 9.36
CA ARG A 89 -4.54 -3.77 10.21
C ARG A 89 -3.06 -4.12 10.37
N ILE A 90 -2.20 -3.11 10.54
CA ILE A 90 -0.80 -3.34 10.91
C ILE A 90 -0.75 -3.33 12.44
N PRO A 91 -0.23 -4.38 13.09
CA PRO A 91 0.00 -4.37 14.53
C PRO A 91 1.00 -3.27 14.91
N GLU A 92 0.66 -2.47 15.92
CA GLU A 92 1.55 -1.43 16.45
C GLU A 92 2.34 -1.93 17.68
N GLU A 93 1.95 -3.09 18.20
CA GLU A 93 2.67 -3.78 19.29
C GLU A 93 4.00 -4.30 18.77
N PRO A 94 5.15 -3.82 19.29
CA PRO A 94 6.46 -4.13 18.75
C PRO A 94 6.77 -5.63 18.70
N TYR A 95 6.34 -6.39 19.72
CA TYR A 95 6.55 -7.82 19.78
C TYR A 95 5.76 -8.59 18.71
N GLN A 96 4.52 -8.17 18.45
CA GLN A 96 3.69 -8.79 17.41
C GLN A 96 4.29 -8.51 16.02
N GLU A 97 4.68 -7.26 15.76
CA GLU A 97 5.31 -6.89 14.50
C GLU A 97 6.62 -7.64 14.27
N LEU A 98 7.45 -7.77 15.31
CA LEU A 98 8.72 -8.50 15.24
C LEU A 98 8.50 -9.97 14.83
N LEU A 99 7.58 -10.67 15.49
CA LEU A 99 7.31 -12.08 15.19
C LEU A 99 6.70 -12.25 13.80
N ILE A 100 5.80 -11.36 13.40
CA ILE A 100 5.23 -11.39 12.05
C ILE A 100 6.32 -11.17 11.02
N ALA A 101 7.19 -10.16 11.20
CA ALA A 101 8.25 -9.84 10.24
C ALA A 101 9.29 -10.97 10.10
N LEU A 102 9.60 -11.69 11.17
CA LEU A 102 10.53 -12.83 11.14
C LEU A 102 9.94 -14.09 10.52
N ALA A 103 8.61 -14.23 10.49
CA ALA A 103 7.95 -15.48 10.09
C ALA A 103 8.16 -15.81 8.62
N GLY A 104 8.17 -14.84 7.71
CA GLY A 104 8.45 -15.05 6.28
C GLY A 104 9.88 -15.56 6.02
N PRO A 105 10.92 -14.82 6.44
CA PRO A 105 12.31 -15.29 6.35
C PRO A 105 12.54 -16.65 7.00
N ALA A 106 11.89 -16.95 8.13
CA ALA A 106 11.98 -18.25 8.78
C ALA A 106 11.44 -19.38 7.89
N VAL A 107 10.36 -19.16 7.14
CA VAL A 107 9.84 -20.13 6.17
C VAL A 107 10.89 -20.42 5.09
N ASN A 108 11.57 -19.40 4.55
CA ASN A 108 12.63 -19.61 3.55
C ASN A 108 13.79 -20.45 4.13
N VAL A 109 14.22 -20.18 5.36
CA VAL A 109 15.26 -20.98 6.04
C VAL A 109 14.80 -22.42 6.22
N VAL A 110 13.54 -22.66 6.60
CA VAL A 110 12.99 -24.02 6.74
C VAL A 110 12.95 -24.73 5.39
N ILE A 111 12.51 -24.05 4.31
CA ILE A 111 12.51 -24.63 2.95
C ILE A 111 13.94 -25.01 2.55
N ALA A 112 14.91 -24.11 2.70
CA ALA A 112 16.31 -24.38 2.40
C ALA A 112 16.85 -25.57 3.20
N GLY A 113 16.57 -25.62 4.51
CA GLY A 113 16.96 -26.73 5.38
C GLY A 113 16.34 -28.08 4.95
N LEU A 114 15.06 -28.09 4.58
CA LEU A 114 14.40 -29.29 4.06
C LEU A 114 15.01 -29.77 2.74
N LEU A 115 15.35 -28.84 1.83
CA LEU A 115 16.02 -29.19 0.57
C LEU A 115 17.40 -29.80 0.81
N VAL A 116 18.17 -29.26 1.75
CA VAL A 116 19.48 -29.83 2.14
C VAL A 116 19.33 -31.23 2.75
N VAL A 117 18.42 -31.40 3.72
CA VAL A 117 18.30 -32.66 4.47
C VAL A 117 17.64 -33.75 3.65
N LEU A 118 16.57 -33.45 2.91
CA LEU A 118 15.78 -34.48 2.20
C LEU A 118 16.28 -34.76 0.80
N PHE A 119 16.85 -33.76 0.12
CA PHE A 119 17.27 -33.85 -1.27
C PHE A 119 18.78 -33.73 -1.43
N HIS A 120 19.53 -33.65 -0.32
CA HIS A 120 20.99 -33.54 -0.31
C HIS A 120 21.51 -32.38 -1.18
N ALA A 121 20.78 -31.26 -1.12
CA ALA A 121 21.19 -30.06 -1.84
C ALA A 121 22.52 -29.51 -1.28
N HIS A 122 23.41 -29.10 -2.18
CA HIS A 122 24.73 -28.55 -1.85
C HIS A 122 24.78 -27.08 -2.31
N PRO A 123 24.29 -26.11 -1.51
CA PRO A 123 24.34 -24.70 -1.89
C PRO A 123 25.79 -24.21 -1.90
N GLU A 124 26.24 -23.71 -3.04
CA GLU A 124 27.52 -23.04 -3.19
C GLU A 124 27.30 -21.54 -3.47
N PRO A 125 27.79 -20.63 -2.62
CA PRO A 125 27.55 -19.19 -2.76
C PRO A 125 27.93 -18.59 -4.11
N MET A 126 28.80 -19.26 -4.85
CA MET A 126 29.28 -18.84 -6.18
C MET A 126 28.24 -19.08 -7.28
N HIS A 127 27.25 -19.95 -7.07
CA HIS A 127 26.22 -20.26 -8.05
C HIS A 127 25.12 -19.20 -8.15
N LEU A 128 25.03 -18.24 -7.20
CA LEU A 128 24.07 -17.13 -7.28
C LEU A 128 24.20 -16.30 -8.57
N ALA A 129 25.41 -16.20 -9.14
CA ALA A 129 25.64 -15.58 -10.44
C ALA A 129 25.24 -16.48 -11.63
N ALA A 130 25.04 -17.78 -11.41
CA ALA A 130 24.72 -18.80 -12.40
C ALA A 130 23.35 -19.47 -12.15
N VAL A 131 22.45 -18.81 -11.38
CA VAL A 131 21.10 -19.32 -11.05
C VAL A 131 20.28 -19.66 -12.31
N GLU A 132 20.57 -19.02 -13.43
CA GLU A 132 19.93 -19.29 -14.73
C GLU A 132 20.52 -20.52 -15.44
N SER A 133 21.67 -21.03 -15.01
CA SER A 133 22.30 -22.14 -15.73
C SER A 133 21.60 -23.49 -15.44
N THR A 134 21.18 -24.16 -16.50
CA THR A 134 20.55 -25.49 -16.44
C THR A 134 21.51 -26.60 -15.99
N ARG A 135 22.80 -26.30 -15.76
CA ARG A 135 23.84 -27.23 -15.33
C ARG A 135 23.85 -27.47 -13.81
N VAL A 136 23.23 -26.59 -13.03
CA VAL A 136 23.12 -26.72 -11.58
C VAL A 136 21.83 -27.46 -11.24
N ALA A 137 21.87 -28.36 -10.27
CA ALA A 137 20.67 -29.09 -9.83
C ALA A 137 19.57 -28.13 -9.36
N LEU A 138 18.32 -28.43 -9.69
CA LEU A 138 17.17 -27.60 -9.34
C LEU A 138 17.06 -27.38 -7.83
N THR A 139 17.37 -28.40 -7.03
CA THR A 139 17.35 -28.36 -5.57
C THR A 139 18.39 -27.40 -5.01
N ASP A 140 19.59 -27.36 -5.59
CA ASP A 140 20.64 -26.45 -5.17
C ASP A 140 20.26 -25.00 -5.46
N ARG A 141 19.77 -24.74 -6.68
CA ARG A 141 19.27 -23.42 -7.08
C ARG A 141 18.15 -22.93 -6.18
N LEU A 142 17.17 -23.80 -5.86
CA LEU A 142 16.08 -23.42 -4.95
C LEU A 142 16.58 -23.18 -3.53
N THR A 143 17.56 -23.95 -3.05
CA THR A 143 18.16 -23.75 -1.74
C THR A 143 18.86 -22.40 -1.67
N GLU A 144 19.70 -22.10 -2.66
CA GLU A 144 20.45 -20.84 -2.75
C GLU A 144 19.51 -19.64 -2.79
N VAL A 145 18.46 -19.71 -3.62
CA VAL A 145 17.49 -18.61 -3.73
C VAL A 145 16.69 -18.42 -2.42
N ASN A 146 16.32 -19.51 -1.73
CA ASN A 146 15.63 -19.36 -0.43
C ASN A 146 16.55 -18.75 0.63
N LEU A 147 17.83 -19.15 0.68
CA LEU A 147 18.80 -18.50 1.57
C LEU A 147 19.02 -17.04 1.20
N PHE A 148 19.14 -16.74 -0.10
CA PHE A 148 19.25 -15.36 -0.58
C PHE A 148 18.02 -14.53 -0.18
N LEU A 149 16.81 -15.04 -0.40
CA LEU A 149 15.57 -14.36 -0.01
C LEU A 149 15.49 -14.11 1.50
N ALA A 150 15.90 -15.09 2.32
CA ALA A 150 15.94 -14.92 3.77
C ALA A 150 16.92 -13.81 4.18
N VAL A 151 18.14 -13.80 3.64
CA VAL A 151 19.16 -12.78 3.94
C VAL A 151 18.75 -11.41 3.40
N PHE A 152 18.28 -11.36 2.15
CA PHE A 152 17.85 -10.12 1.49
C PHE A 152 16.68 -9.46 2.24
N ASN A 153 15.68 -10.26 2.65
CA ASN A 153 14.57 -9.74 3.42
C ASN A 153 14.97 -9.31 4.85
N MET A 154 16.12 -9.73 5.35
CA MET A 154 16.64 -9.27 6.65
C MET A 154 17.49 -8.00 6.57
N ILE A 155 17.70 -7.42 5.38
CA ILE A 155 18.31 -6.08 5.24
C ILE A 155 17.46 -5.06 6.00
N PRO A 156 18.06 -4.23 6.90
CA PRO A 156 17.32 -3.32 7.77
C PRO A 156 16.82 -2.06 7.02
N ALA A 157 16.07 -2.26 5.96
CA ALA A 157 15.53 -1.21 5.11
C ALA A 157 14.13 -1.59 4.60
N PHE A 158 13.20 -0.64 4.55
CA PHE A 158 11.95 -0.85 3.83
C PHE A 158 12.20 -0.91 2.31
N PRO A 159 11.45 -1.75 1.58
CA PRO A 159 10.25 -2.50 1.99
C PRO A 159 10.51 -3.91 2.55
N MET A 160 11.76 -4.29 2.79
CA MET A 160 12.11 -5.62 3.29
C MET A 160 11.63 -5.83 4.73
N ASP A 161 11.49 -7.11 5.13
CA ASP A 161 11.05 -7.49 6.49
C ASP A 161 12.04 -7.04 7.56
N GLY A 162 13.34 -6.98 7.24
CA GLY A 162 14.37 -6.41 8.11
C GLY A 162 14.14 -4.95 8.49
N GLY A 163 13.51 -4.16 7.62
CA GLY A 163 13.05 -2.81 7.95
C GLY A 163 11.95 -2.81 9.01
N ARG A 164 11.02 -3.77 8.93
CA ARG A 164 9.95 -3.98 9.93
C ARG A 164 10.51 -4.52 11.25
N VAL A 165 11.48 -5.44 11.19
CA VAL A 165 12.23 -5.93 12.36
C VAL A 165 12.94 -4.77 13.05
N LEU A 166 13.66 -3.94 12.30
CA LEU A 166 14.34 -2.75 12.82
C LEU A 166 13.34 -1.79 13.47
N ARG A 167 12.23 -1.49 12.79
CA ARG A 167 11.15 -0.65 13.34
C ARG A 167 10.62 -1.22 14.64
N ALA A 168 10.30 -2.50 14.69
CA ALA A 168 9.77 -3.16 15.89
C ALA A 168 10.74 -3.05 17.08
N LEU A 169 12.04 -3.29 16.86
CA LEU A 169 13.06 -3.15 17.89
C LEU A 169 13.21 -1.72 18.40
N LEU A 170 13.21 -0.75 17.49
CA LEU A 170 13.28 0.68 17.84
C LEU A 170 12.00 1.16 18.53
N ALA A 171 10.84 0.63 18.15
CA ALA A 171 9.54 1.05 18.69
C ALA A 171 9.39 0.73 20.18
N ILE A 172 10.12 -0.25 20.72
CA ILE A 172 10.15 -0.55 22.16
C ILE A 172 10.54 0.69 23.00
N LYS A 173 11.43 1.53 22.47
CA LYS A 173 11.93 2.73 23.18
C LYS A 173 11.43 4.04 22.61
N LEU A 174 11.26 4.14 21.30
CA LEU A 174 10.97 5.40 20.61
C LEU A 174 9.46 5.57 20.29
N GLY A 175 8.67 4.50 20.40
CA GLY A 175 7.32 4.46 19.89
C GLY A 175 7.27 4.30 18.36
N TYR A 176 6.11 3.87 17.84
CA TYR A 176 5.94 3.40 16.46
C TYR A 176 6.36 4.45 15.40
N VAL A 177 5.93 5.70 15.54
CA VAL A 177 6.15 6.76 14.54
C VAL A 177 7.63 7.15 14.44
N GLN A 178 8.28 7.36 15.57
CA GLN A 178 9.70 7.72 15.61
C GLN A 178 10.56 6.56 15.11
N ALA A 179 10.23 5.34 15.52
CA ALA A 179 10.89 4.13 15.04
C ALA A 179 10.79 3.99 13.52
N THR A 180 9.61 4.28 12.95
CA THR A 180 9.41 4.24 11.49
C THR A 180 10.24 5.32 10.79
N LYS A 181 10.28 6.55 11.31
CA LYS A 181 11.11 7.64 10.75
C LYS A 181 12.58 7.26 10.72
N VAL A 182 13.09 6.69 11.83
CA VAL A 182 14.49 6.24 11.92
C VAL A 182 14.79 5.08 10.97
N ALA A 183 13.94 4.05 10.96
CA ALA A 183 14.11 2.89 10.08
C ALA A 183 14.03 3.28 8.59
N ALA A 184 13.12 4.20 8.23
CA ALA A 184 13.03 4.75 6.89
C ALA A 184 14.28 5.56 6.51
N GLY A 185 14.82 6.38 7.42
CA GLY A 185 16.07 7.12 7.21
C GLY A 185 17.27 6.21 6.98
N ILE A 186 17.37 5.10 7.71
CA ILE A 186 18.41 4.09 7.50
C ILE A 186 18.22 3.42 6.12
N GLY A 187 16.99 3.07 5.73
CA GLY A 187 16.68 2.54 4.41
C GLY A 187 17.05 3.49 3.27
N GLN A 188 16.76 4.79 3.43
CA GLN A 188 17.15 5.82 2.47
C GLN A 188 18.67 5.96 2.36
N ALA A 189 19.39 5.92 3.48
CA ALA A 189 20.87 5.96 3.48
C ALA A 189 21.45 4.73 2.74
N LEU A 190 20.92 3.53 2.97
CA LEU A 190 21.30 2.33 2.23
C LEU A 190 20.98 2.45 0.73
N ALA A 191 19.85 3.05 0.38
CA ALA A 191 19.50 3.31 -1.01
C ALA A 191 20.54 4.22 -1.70
N PHE A 192 21.02 5.26 -1.03
CA PHE A 192 22.11 6.09 -1.58
C PHE A 192 23.40 5.29 -1.81
N VAL A 193 23.76 4.41 -0.86
CA VAL A 193 24.93 3.52 -1.04
C VAL A 193 24.75 2.59 -2.24
N PHE A 194 23.57 1.95 -2.37
CA PHE A 194 23.27 1.09 -3.52
C PHE A 194 23.27 1.86 -4.83
N GLY A 195 22.74 3.09 -4.85
CA GLY A 195 22.77 3.97 -6.01
C GLY A 195 24.19 4.34 -6.42
N ALA A 196 25.04 4.70 -5.46
CA ALA A 196 26.46 5.03 -5.70
C ALA A 196 27.23 3.80 -6.25
N VAL A 197 27.06 2.63 -5.63
CA VAL A 197 27.65 1.38 -6.13
C VAL A 197 27.12 1.04 -7.53
N GLY A 198 25.83 1.25 -7.76
CA GLY A 198 25.17 1.02 -9.04
C GLY A 198 25.75 1.83 -10.20
N LEU A 199 26.17 3.08 -9.93
CA LEU A 199 26.80 3.94 -10.93
C LEU A 199 28.10 3.38 -11.50
N PHE A 200 28.86 2.63 -10.68
CA PHE A 200 30.20 2.14 -11.08
C PHE A 200 30.23 0.66 -11.46
N TYR A 201 29.32 -0.16 -10.89
CA TYR A 201 29.41 -1.61 -11.02
C TYR A 201 28.22 -2.25 -11.76
N ASN A 202 26.99 -1.84 -11.46
CA ASN A 202 25.80 -2.45 -12.05
C ASN A 202 24.59 -1.50 -12.05
N PRO A 203 24.15 -1.01 -13.23
CA PRO A 203 23.02 -0.09 -13.34
C PRO A 203 21.70 -0.60 -12.73
N LEU A 204 21.53 -1.93 -12.61
CA LEU A 204 20.34 -2.52 -11.98
C LEU A 204 20.21 -2.10 -10.50
N LEU A 205 21.34 -1.90 -9.80
CA LEU A 205 21.36 -1.44 -8.42
C LEU A 205 20.77 -0.03 -8.28
N ILE A 206 20.81 0.80 -9.32
CA ILE A 206 20.18 2.14 -9.30
C ILE A 206 18.65 2.01 -9.21
N PHE A 207 18.08 1.08 -9.97
CA PHE A 207 16.63 0.82 -9.89
C PHE A 207 16.21 0.26 -8.53
N ILE A 208 17.02 -0.65 -7.97
CA ILE A 208 16.80 -1.17 -6.61
C ILE A 208 16.90 -0.03 -5.58
N ALA A 209 17.91 0.84 -5.70
CA ALA A 209 18.09 1.99 -4.83
C ALA A 209 16.88 2.94 -4.88
N MET A 210 16.40 3.28 -6.08
CA MET A 210 15.19 4.09 -6.25
C MET A 210 13.97 3.43 -5.59
N PHE A 211 13.77 2.14 -5.82
CA PHE A 211 12.67 1.38 -5.24
C PHE A 211 12.72 1.40 -3.71
N VAL A 212 13.87 1.12 -3.11
CA VAL A 212 14.08 1.16 -1.65
C VAL A 212 13.84 2.56 -1.10
N TYR A 213 14.34 3.59 -1.76
CA TYR A 213 14.16 4.99 -1.33
C TYR A 213 12.68 5.39 -1.30
N PHE A 214 11.94 5.13 -2.39
CA PHE A 214 10.52 5.47 -2.46
C PHE A 214 9.67 4.64 -1.50
N ALA A 215 9.96 3.35 -1.35
CA ALA A 215 9.23 2.50 -0.42
C ALA A 215 9.46 2.92 1.04
N ALA A 216 10.70 3.26 1.43
CA ALA A 216 11.01 3.78 2.76
C ALA A 216 10.30 5.12 3.02
N SER A 217 10.27 6.01 2.03
CA SER A 217 9.54 7.28 2.11
C SER A 217 8.03 7.05 2.29
N ALA A 218 7.44 6.15 1.51
CA ALA A 218 6.02 5.82 1.58
C ALA A 218 5.63 5.26 2.96
N GLU A 219 6.47 4.38 3.55
CA GLU A 219 6.21 3.81 4.87
C GLU A 219 6.27 4.89 5.97
N SER A 220 7.25 5.81 5.88
CA SER A 220 7.35 6.94 6.81
C SER A 220 6.12 7.87 6.73
N HIS A 221 5.67 8.20 5.53
CA HIS A 221 4.45 9.01 5.33
C HIS A 221 3.20 8.31 5.85
N ALA A 222 3.06 6.99 5.59
CA ALA A 222 1.94 6.21 6.08
C ALA A 222 1.89 6.17 7.62
N ALA A 223 3.04 6.03 8.28
CA ALA A 223 3.14 6.07 9.74
C ALA A 223 2.78 7.45 10.31
N ALA A 224 3.26 8.53 9.69
CA ALA A 224 2.93 9.89 10.09
C ALA A 224 1.42 10.16 9.97
N LEU A 225 0.80 9.75 8.85
CA LEU A 225 -0.63 9.90 8.62
C LEU A 225 -1.46 9.17 9.68
N ARG A 226 -1.07 7.94 10.04
CA ARG A 226 -1.74 7.19 11.11
C ARG A 226 -1.62 7.89 12.46
N ALA A 227 -0.44 8.43 12.79
CA ALA A 227 -0.23 9.13 14.05
C ALA A 227 -1.15 10.34 14.21
N VAL A 228 -1.31 11.13 13.13
CA VAL A 228 -2.18 12.31 13.13
C VAL A 228 -3.65 11.93 13.22
N SER A 229 -4.03 10.77 12.66
CA SER A 229 -5.43 10.31 12.66
C SER A 229 -5.85 9.57 13.93
N GLN A 230 -4.90 9.06 14.71
CA GLN A 230 -5.21 8.30 15.94
C GLN A 230 -5.84 9.18 17.00
N GLY A 231 -7.02 8.76 17.50
CA GLY A 231 -7.73 9.43 18.58
C GLY A 231 -8.37 10.78 18.20
N VAL A 232 -8.27 11.20 16.93
CA VAL A 232 -8.91 12.42 16.44
C VAL A 232 -10.33 12.06 15.96
N PRO A 233 -11.38 12.74 16.42
CA PRO A 233 -12.71 12.55 15.88
C PRO A 233 -12.81 13.18 14.47
N VAL A 234 -13.63 12.60 13.62
CA VAL A 234 -13.92 13.14 12.28
C VAL A 234 -14.32 14.62 12.32
N SER A 235 -15.11 15.01 13.32
CA SER A 235 -15.57 16.38 13.52
C SER A 235 -14.45 17.43 13.69
N ALA A 236 -13.28 17.02 14.19
CA ALA A 236 -12.14 17.92 14.36
C ALA A 236 -11.32 18.12 13.07
N ALA A 237 -11.43 17.18 12.14
CA ALA A 237 -10.63 17.13 10.91
C ALA A 237 -11.42 17.53 9.67
N MET A 238 -12.75 17.44 9.69
CA MET A 238 -13.60 17.73 8.54
C MET A 238 -13.56 19.20 8.14
N MET A 239 -13.62 19.46 6.86
CA MET A 239 -13.90 20.76 6.29
C MET A 239 -15.40 21.09 6.49
N THR A 240 -15.69 22.25 7.08
CA THR A 240 -17.07 22.68 7.40
C THR A 240 -17.54 23.86 6.56
N ARG A 241 -16.61 24.52 5.86
CA ARG A 241 -16.91 25.64 4.94
C ARG A 241 -16.59 25.21 3.54
N PHE A 242 -17.59 24.91 2.77
CA PHE A 242 -17.48 24.49 1.37
C PHE A 242 -18.76 24.90 0.63
N ALA A 243 -18.62 25.12 -0.66
CA ALA A 243 -19.75 25.31 -1.57
C ALA A 243 -20.38 23.94 -1.87
N THR A 244 -21.69 23.90 -1.93
CA THR A 244 -22.48 22.74 -2.37
C THR A 244 -23.22 23.07 -3.65
N LEU A 245 -23.52 22.06 -4.46
CA LEU A 245 -24.33 22.18 -5.66
C LEU A 245 -25.61 21.37 -5.49
N GLY A 246 -26.66 21.76 -6.18
CA GLY A 246 -27.88 20.95 -6.30
C GLY A 246 -27.76 19.96 -7.47
N PRO A 247 -28.54 18.87 -7.47
CA PRO A 247 -28.55 17.93 -8.59
C PRO A 247 -29.06 18.56 -9.89
N ASP A 248 -29.92 19.55 -9.82
CA ASP A 248 -30.50 20.28 -10.93
C ASP A 248 -29.70 21.51 -11.38
N THR A 249 -28.65 21.88 -10.65
CA THR A 249 -27.72 22.95 -11.02
C THR A 249 -27.09 22.68 -12.39
N HIS A 250 -26.92 23.71 -13.21
CA HIS A 250 -26.28 23.59 -14.52
C HIS A 250 -24.74 23.57 -14.40
N ILE A 251 -24.06 23.01 -15.39
CA ILE A 251 -22.59 22.89 -15.38
C ILE A 251 -21.91 24.26 -15.49
N ASP A 252 -22.50 25.25 -16.13
CA ASP A 252 -21.99 26.63 -16.17
C ASP A 252 -21.96 27.27 -14.78
N GLU A 253 -23.00 27.10 -13.96
CA GLU A 253 -23.01 27.56 -12.55
C GLU A 253 -21.95 26.82 -11.72
N ALA A 254 -21.74 25.51 -11.99
CA ALA A 254 -20.68 24.76 -11.34
C ALA A 254 -19.28 25.29 -11.72
N VAL A 255 -19.09 25.73 -12.98
CA VAL A 255 -17.86 26.38 -13.43
C VAL A 255 -17.67 27.74 -12.74
N GLU A 256 -18.72 28.55 -12.62
CA GLU A 256 -18.64 29.81 -11.90
C GLU A 256 -18.25 29.60 -10.42
N THR A 257 -18.86 28.59 -9.78
CA THR A 257 -18.52 28.22 -8.39
C THR A 257 -17.08 27.72 -8.27
N LEU A 258 -16.58 26.95 -9.24
CA LEU A 258 -15.20 26.48 -9.30
C LEU A 258 -14.22 27.65 -9.41
N LEU A 259 -14.54 28.65 -10.24
CA LEU A 259 -13.68 29.84 -10.44
C LEU A 259 -13.73 30.80 -9.27
N ALA A 260 -14.86 30.86 -8.55
CA ALA A 260 -15.06 31.73 -7.39
C ALA A 260 -14.44 31.15 -6.09
N THR A 261 -14.11 29.88 -6.06
CA THR A 261 -13.59 29.18 -4.87
C THR A 261 -12.29 28.44 -5.17
N SER A 262 -11.53 28.08 -4.12
CA SER A 262 -10.36 27.19 -4.24
C SER A 262 -10.73 25.71 -4.20
N GLN A 263 -12.02 25.38 -4.14
CA GLN A 263 -12.53 24.04 -3.93
C GLN A 263 -12.41 23.21 -5.21
N SER A 264 -11.93 21.97 -5.07
CA SER A 264 -11.76 21.04 -6.20
C SER A 264 -12.87 19.99 -6.31
N ASP A 265 -13.57 19.72 -5.20
CA ASP A 265 -14.59 18.69 -5.09
C ASP A 265 -15.85 19.30 -4.44
N PHE A 266 -16.95 19.28 -5.17
CA PHE A 266 -18.22 19.89 -4.75
C PHE A 266 -19.20 18.81 -4.33
N PRO A 267 -19.59 18.75 -3.05
CA PRO A 267 -20.71 17.91 -2.61
C PRO A 267 -22.00 18.34 -3.31
N VAL A 268 -22.70 17.37 -3.86
CA VAL A 268 -24.03 17.58 -4.41
C VAL A 268 -25.03 17.15 -3.36
N THR A 269 -25.89 18.10 -2.96
CA THR A 269 -26.86 17.88 -1.90
C THR A 269 -28.28 18.10 -2.39
N ASP A 270 -29.17 17.24 -1.90
CA ASP A 270 -30.62 17.40 -2.05
C ASP A 270 -31.25 17.42 -0.66
N GLU A 271 -32.01 18.47 -0.32
CA GLU A 271 -32.57 18.74 1.01
C GLU A 271 -31.53 18.63 2.16
N GLY A 272 -30.26 18.95 1.86
CA GLY A 272 -29.13 18.87 2.79
C GLY A 272 -28.54 17.49 2.96
N ARG A 273 -29.01 16.48 2.23
CA ARG A 273 -28.43 15.13 2.19
C ARG A 273 -27.44 15.01 1.03
N LEU A 274 -26.32 14.34 1.26
CA LEU A 274 -25.33 14.10 0.22
C LEU A 274 -25.88 13.07 -0.78
N VAL A 275 -26.06 13.48 -2.04
CA VAL A 275 -26.52 12.62 -3.14
C VAL A 275 -25.43 12.33 -4.16
N GLY A 276 -24.35 13.12 -4.17
CA GLY A 276 -23.22 12.93 -5.10
C GLY A 276 -22.04 13.84 -4.79
N LEU A 277 -21.01 13.70 -5.60
CA LEU A 277 -19.82 14.55 -5.63
C LEU A 277 -19.51 14.92 -7.07
N LEU A 278 -19.23 16.19 -7.33
CA LEU A 278 -18.77 16.68 -8.62
C LEU A 278 -17.35 17.21 -8.48
N SER A 279 -16.37 16.49 -9.04
CA SER A 279 -14.98 16.94 -9.04
C SER A 279 -14.70 17.95 -10.14
N ARG A 280 -13.59 18.71 -10.00
CA ARG A 280 -13.07 19.58 -11.08
C ARG A 280 -12.96 18.83 -12.41
N ASN A 281 -12.48 17.59 -12.38
CA ASN A 281 -12.31 16.78 -13.58
C ASN A 281 -13.66 16.40 -14.22
N ASP A 282 -14.68 16.17 -13.40
CA ASP A 282 -16.03 15.87 -13.87
C ASP A 282 -16.67 17.11 -14.49
N ILE A 283 -16.48 18.30 -13.91
CA ILE A 283 -16.93 19.58 -14.49
C ILE A 283 -16.32 19.79 -15.87
N VAL A 284 -14.97 19.65 -15.99
CA VAL A 284 -14.29 19.83 -17.28
C VAL A 284 -14.74 18.80 -18.31
N ARG A 285 -14.96 17.55 -17.89
CA ARG A 285 -15.45 16.48 -18.77
C ARG A 285 -16.87 16.75 -19.22
N ALA A 286 -17.75 17.14 -18.31
CA ALA A 286 -19.14 17.43 -18.60
C ALA A 286 -19.28 18.61 -19.56
N LEU A 287 -18.56 19.71 -19.30
CA LEU A 287 -18.53 20.88 -20.18
C LEU A 287 -18.12 20.53 -21.62
N LYS A 288 -17.09 19.64 -21.75
CA LYS A 288 -16.58 19.22 -23.07
C LYS A 288 -17.53 18.26 -23.79
N GLN A 289 -18.19 17.35 -23.09
CA GLN A 289 -18.98 16.26 -23.67
C GLN A 289 -20.47 16.56 -23.78
N MET A 290 -21.02 17.28 -22.81
CA MET A 290 -22.46 17.50 -22.69
C MET A 290 -22.86 18.99 -22.86
N GLY A 291 -21.90 19.91 -22.72
CA GLY A 291 -22.14 21.34 -22.81
C GLY A 291 -22.50 22.02 -21.49
N PRO A 292 -22.62 23.36 -21.49
CA PRO A 292 -22.85 24.16 -20.27
C PRO A 292 -24.23 23.94 -19.64
N ASP A 293 -25.24 23.64 -20.43
CA ASP A 293 -26.65 23.48 -19.99
C ASP A 293 -26.92 22.10 -19.36
N ALA A 294 -25.92 21.19 -19.34
CA ALA A 294 -26.06 19.88 -18.70
C ALA A 294 -26.24 20.02 -17.19
N ARG A 295 -27.00 19.12 -16.58
CA ARG A 295 -27.24 19.12 -15.14
C ARG A 295 -26.13 18.40 -14.37
N VAL A 296 -25.81 18.88 -13.17
CA VAL A 296 -24.85 18.27 -12.24
C VAL A 296 -25.18 16.80 -12.00
N ALA A 297 -26.44 16.43 -11.86
CA ALA A 297 -26.87 15.04 -11.70
C ALA A 297 -26.40 14.07 -12.79
N GLN A 298 -26.14 14.57 -14.01
CA GLN A 298 -25.68 13.76 -15.15
C GLN A 298 -24.17 13.51 -15.13
N ALA A 299 -23.42 14.37 -14.40
CA ALA A 299 -21.97 14.36 -14.37
C ALA A 299 -21.37 13.90 -13.03
N MET A 300 -22.16 13.98 -11.95
CA MET A 300 -21.71 13.67 -10.60
C MET A 300 -21.46 12.17 -10.40
N THR A 301 -20.54 11.85 -9.48
CA THR A 301 -20.37 10.51 -8.93
C THR A 301 -21.34 10.30 -7.78
N THR A 302 -22.21 9.28 -7.84
CA THR A 302 -23.27 9.02 -6.86
C THR A 302 -22.86 8.12 -5.70
N GLN A 303 -21.82 7.31 -5.86
CA GLN A 303 -21.35 6.35 -4.83
C GLN A 303 -20.29 6.99 -3.94
N ILE A 304 -20.68 8.00 -3.16
CA ILE A 304 -19.77 8.65 -2.22
C ILE A 304 -19.93 8.01 -0.84
N PRO A 305 -18.84 7.55 -0.24
CA PRO A 305 -18.87 7.01 1.12
C PRO A 305 -19.22 8.13 2.10
N VAL A 306 -20.00 7.77 3.12
CA VAL A 306 -20.35 8.66 4.22
C VAL A 306 -19.90 8.07 5.55
N ILE A 307 -19.60 8.94 6.50
CA ILE A 307 -19.22 8.58 7.87
C ILE A 307 -19.92 9.52 8.87
N ASP A 308 -20.27 8.99 10.02
CA ASP A 308 -20.82 9.81 11.11
C ASP A 308 -19.73 10.70 11.73
N ARG A 309 -20.08 11.94 12.07
CA ARG A 309 -19.16 12.94 12.65
C ARG A 309 -18.50 12.51 13.97
N SER A 310 -19.13 11.58 14.72
CA SER A 310 -18.61 11.05 15.98
C SER A 310 -17.57 9.96 15.81
N ARG A 311 -17.44 9.41 14.60
CA ARG A 311 -16.48 8.37 14.30
C ARG A 311 -15.05 8.90 14.30
N ARG A 312 -14.10 7.98 14.27
CA ARG A 312 -12.68 8.28 14.29
C ARG A 312 -12.15 8.59 12.88
N LEU A 313 -11.16 9.47 12.81
CA LEU A 313 -10.55 9.88 11.56
C LEU A 313 -9.82 8.73 10.85
N ASP A 314 -9.24 7.77 11.60
CA ASP A 314 -8.60 6.59 11.02
C ASP A 314 -9.60 5.70 10.23
N GLU A 315 -10.88 5.68 10.63
CA GLU A 315 -11.94 4.99 9.88
C GLU A 315 -12.25 5.72 8.55
N ALA A 316 -12.31 7.05 8.56
CA ALA A 316 -12.50 7.86 7.35
C ALA A 316 -11.32 7.68 6.36
N LEU A 317 -10.09 7.64 6.87
CA LEU A 317 -8.89 7.36 6.08
C LEU A 317 -8.93 6.00 5.41
N ARG A 318 -9.33 4.97 6.16
CA ARG A 318 -9.48 3.63 5.61
C ARG A 318 -10.50 3.61 4.47
N ILE A 319 -11.64 4.27 4.64
CA ILE A 319 -12.67 4.36 3.60
C ILE A 319 -12.14 5.05 2.34
N LEU A 320 -11.40 6.16 2.48
CA LEU A 320 -10.78 6.86 1.35
C LEU A 320 -9.83 5.95 0.57
N GLN A 321 -8.98 5.19 1.27
CA GLN A 321 -7.99 4.31 0.67
C GLN A 321 -8.62 3.06 0.02
N GLU A 322 -9.50 2.36 0.73
CA GLU A 322 -10.12 1.11 0.25
C GLU A 322 -11.02 1.34 -0.97
N ARG A 323 -11.76 2.44 -0.98
CA ARG A 323 -12.68 2.78 -2.06
C ARG A 323 -12.06 3.64 -3.14
N SER A 324 -10.81 4.09 -2.96
CA SER A 324 -10.16 5.07 -3.85
C SER A 324 -11.07 6.28 -4.09
N ALA A 325 -11.83 6.66 -3.04
CA ALA A 325 -12.80 7.73 -3.14
C ALA A 325 -12.10 9.10 -3.09
N PRO A 326 -12.52 10.09 -3.87
CA PRO A 326 -11.95 11.44 -3.83
C PRO A 326 -12.23 12.14 -2.49
N ALA A 327 -13.38 11.84 -1.87
CA ALA A 327 -13.80 12.42 -0.60
C ALA A 327 -14.70 11.46 0.18
N VAL A 328 -14.83 11.71 1.49
CA VAL A 328 -15.82 11.09 2.38
C VAL A 328 -16.74 12.19 2.92
N GLY A 329 -18.03 12.03 2.71
CA GLY A 329 -19.04 12.91 3.32
C GLY A 329 -19.18 12.64 4.81
N VAL A 330 -19.18 13.68 5.62
CA VAL A 330 -19.44 13.57 7.05
C VAL A 330 -20.87 13.97 7.32
N ILE A 331 -21.64 13.06 7.92
CA ILE A 331 -23.06 13.30 8.22
C ILE A 331 -23.29 13.52 9.71
N ASP A 332 -24.33 14.27 10.03
CA ASP A 332 -24.83 14.45 11.38
C ASP A 332 -25.83 13.34 11.77
N SER A 333 -26.36 13.41 12.99
CA SER A 333 -27.38 12.48 13.51
C SER A 333 -28.71 12.51 12.75
N ALA A 334 -28.98 13.57 11.98
CA ALA A 334 -30.15 13.70 11.12
C ALA A 334 -29.91 13.21 9.68
N GLY A 335 -28.69 12.73 9.39
CA GLY A 335 -28.29 12.26 8.06
C GLY A 335 -27.97 13.39 7.07
N LYS A 336 -27.86 14.64 7.55
CA LYS A 336 -27.48 15.79 6.73
C LYS A 336 -25.97 15.93 6.65
N LEU A 337 -25.48 16.49 5.54
CA LEU A 337 -24.06 16.75 5.32
C LEU A 337 -23.55 17.83 6.29
N ALA A 338 -22.67 17.45 7.21
CA ALA A 338 -22.06 18.31 8.21
C ALA A 338 -20.63 18.73 7.84
N GLY A 339 -19.95 17.97 6.99
CA GLY A 339 -18.57 18.22 6.60
C GLY A 339 -18.09 17.33 5.47
N LEU A 340 -16.86 17.58 5.03
CA LEU A 340 -16.18 16.79 4.01
C LEU A 340 -14.76 16.49 4.45
N ILE A 341 -14.28 15.27 4.19
CA ILE A 341 -12.89 14.88 4.34
C ILE A 341 -12.34 14.51 2.96
N THR A 342 -11.28 15.17 2.54
CA THR A 342 -10.57 14.93 1.27
C THR A 342 -9.12 14.55 1.55
N SER A 343 -8.42 14.04 0.54
CA SER A 343 -6.96 13.81 0.64
C SER A 343 -6.19 15.10 0.91
N GLU A 344 -6.68 16.25 0.42
CA GLU A 344 -6.07 17.56 0.63
C GLU A 344 -6.15 17.98 2.10
N THR A 345 -7.35 17.88 2.71
CA THR A 345 -7.56 18.18 4.14
C THR A 345 -6.62 17.35 5.04
N LEU A 346 -6.40 16.09 4.66
CA LEU A 346 -5.49 15.20 5.38
C LEU A 346 -4.03 15.60 5.20
N GLY A 347 -3.64 16.04 4.00
CA GLY A 347 -2.30 16.56 3.72
C GLY A 347 -1.99 17.81 4.55
N GLU A 348 -2.95 18.74 4.66
CA GLU A 348 -2.83 19.93 5.51
C GLU A 348 -2.67 19.58 6.99
N MET A 349 -3.45 18.59 7.47
CA MET A 349 -3.34 18.11 8.85
C MET A 349 -1.97 17.49 9.14
N MET A 350 -1.40 16.74 8.21
CA MET A 350 -0.06 16.18 8.35
C MET A 350 1.00 17.29 8.44
N LEU A 351 0.90 18.29 7.57
CA LEU A 351 1.81 19.44 7.58
C LEU A 351 1.76 20.18 8.91
N ILE A 352 0.56 20.42 9.44
CA ILE A 352 0.39 21.08 10.75
C ILE A 352 0.93 20.19 11.88
N GLY A 353 0.67 18.88 11.84
CA GLY A 353 1.16 17.94 12.85
C GLY A 353 2.68 17.82 12.90
N ASP A 354 3.35 17.88 11.75
CA ASP A 354 4.83 17.87 11.67
C ASP A 354 5.46 19.18 12.16
N LEU A 355 4.85 20.32 11.83
CA LEU A 355 5.37 21.66 12.21
C LEU A 355 5.04 22.04 13.67
N ALA A 356 3.92 21.53 14.20
CA ALA A 356 3.45 21.84 15.54
C ALA A 356 3.00 20.60 16.31
N PRO A 357 3.92 19.74 16.78
CA PRO A 357 3.58 18.45 17.44
C PRO A 357 2.69 18.59 18.68
N ASN A 358 2.72 19.76 19.32
CA ASN A 358 1.89 20.09 20.48
C ASN A 358 0.52 20.72 20.10
N PHE A 359 0.28 20.96 18.82
CA PHE A 359 -0.98 21.48 18.35
C PHE A 359 -2.04 20.40 18.39
N ARG A 360 -2.90 20.44 19.41
CA ARG A 360 -4.05 19.54 19.48
C ARG A 360 -5.18 20.17 18.67
N LEU A 361 -5.65 19.45 17.66
CA LEU A 361 -6.92 19.76 17.00
C LEU A 361 -8.02 19.68 18.08
N ARG A 362 -8.47 20.85 18.55
CA ARG A 362 -9.55 20.92 19.53
C ARG A 362 -10.86 20.61 18.83
N ASP A 363 -11.64 19.75 19.46
CA ASP A 363 -13.02 19.47 19.04
C ASP A 363 -13.78 20.80 18.90
N ARG A 364 -14.15 21.15 17.68
CA ARG A 364 -14.85 22.41 17.36
C ARG A 364 -16.22 22.49 18.03
N ASP A 365 -16.81 21.35 18.37
CA ASP A 365 -18.10 21.27 19.05
C ASP A 365 -18.04 21.80 20.48
N ARG A 366 -16.91 21.69 21.18
CA ARG A 366 -16.75 22.29 22.51
C ARG A 366 -16.71 23.82 22.51
N ARG A 367 -16.34 24.43 21.38
CA ARG A 367 -16.38 25.90 21.25
C ARG A 367 -17.75 26.43 20.90
N ALA A 368 -18.57 25.68 20.15
CA ALA A 368 -19.93 26.06 19.84
C ALA A 368 -20.91 25.93 21.05
N ALA A 369 -20.55 25.05 22.01
CA ALA A 369 -21.31 24.87 23.26
C ALA A 369 -20.89 25.85 24.38
N SER A 370 -19.79 26.61 24.20
CA SER A 370 -19.24 27.56 25.15
C SER A 370 -19.31 29.02 24.66
N ALA A 371 -19.94 29.28 23.52
CA ALA A 371 -20.29 30.58 22.97
C ALA A 371 -21.83 30.73 22.90
#